data_b790c2a5cfe2d8ad5ea8ec300ade5ea7
#
_entry.id   b790c2a5cfe2d8ad5ea8ec300ade5ea7
#
_cell.length_a   1.000
_cell.length_b   1.000
_cell.length_c   1.000
_cell.angle_alpha   90.00
_cell.angle_beta   90.00
_cell.angle_gamma   90.00
#
_symmetry.space_group_name_H-M   'P 1'
#
loop_
_entity.id
_entity.type
_entity.pdbx_description
1 polymer ?
#
loop_
_entity_poly.entity_id
_entity_poly.type
_entity_poly.pdbx_seq_one_letter_code
_entity_poly.pdbx_strand_id
1 'polypeptide(L)'
;LSFELIKKDSRTGARRGRITTPHGTVETPVFMPVGTQATVKAMKPEDVEKTGAEIILANTYHLYLRPGEDIVREAGGLHKFMNWHRPILTDSGGFQVFSLGKFRKITEEGAKFKSYIDGSSHMMTPESSVEVQAALGSDIMMAFDECVAYPAEKKYVARSLERTTRWLRRCDNHHRRLEAKVAMETGSDTMKQALFGIMQGG
;
A
#
# COMPACT_ATOMS: atom_id res chain seq x y z
N LEU A 1 -12.64 -3.96 -7.57
CA LEU A 1 -12.40 -2.54 -7.85
C LEU A 1 -12.69 -2.23 -9.31
N SER A 2 -13.30 -1.07 -9.61
CA SER A 2 -13.48 -0.56 -10.98
C SER A 2 -13.04 0.89 -11.09
N PHE A 3 -12.67 1.31 -12.31
CA PHE A 3 -12.33 2.69 -12.63
C PHE A 3 -13.12 3.16 -13.85
N GLU A 4 -13.72 4.34 -13.75
CA GLU A 4 -14.44 5.01 -14.83
C GLU A 4 -13.76 6.34 -15.15
N LEU A 5 -13.39 6.56 -16.42
CA LEU A 5 -12.93 7.87 -16.89
C LEU A 5 -14.14 8.73 -17.23
N ILE A 6 -14.45 9.72 -16.39
CA ILE A 6 -15.61 10.59 -16.55
C ILE A 6 -15.34 11.68 -17.59
N LYS A 7 -14.16 12.32 -17.52
CA LYS A 7 -13.82 13.44 -18.41
C LYS A 7 -12.32 13.54 -18.63
N LYS A 8 -11.92 13.88 -19.84
CA LYS A 8 -10.58 14.31 -20.20
C LYS A 8 -10.64 15.74 -20.69
N ASP A 9 -9.71 16.58 -20.21
CA ASP A 9 -9.57 17.94 -20.71
C ASP A 9 -9.04 17.93 -22.14
N SER A 10 -9.60 18.74 -23.03
CA SER A 10 -9.21 18.80 -24.44
C SER A 10 -7.91 19.55 -24.70
N ARG A 11 -7.45 20.40 -23.75
CA ARG A 11 -6.27 21.27 -23.89
C ARG A 11 -5.08 20.80 -23.07
N THR A 12 -5.34 20.02 -22.04
CA THR A 12 -4.32 19.50 -21.12
C THR A 12 -4.39 17.97 -21.03
N GLY A 13 -3.49 17.35 -20.31
CA GLY A 13 -3.55 15.93 -19.98
C GLY A 13 -4.46 15.59 -18.78
N ALA A 14 -5.16 16.58 -18.20
CA ALA A 14 -5.96 16.38 -17.01
C ALA A 14 -7.15 15.44 -17.25
N ARG A 15 -7.42 14.60 -16.25
CA ARG A 15 -8.49 13.60 -16.28
C ARG A 15 -9.26 13.64 -14.97
N ARG A 16 -10.58 13.56 -15.06
CA ARG A 16 -11.46 13.26 -13.93
C ARG A 16 -11.98 11.84 -14.09
N GLY A 17 -11.90 11.06 -13.03
CA GLY A 17 -12.39 9.70 -13.01
C GLY A 17 -13.05 9.36 -11.68
N ARG A 18 -13.55 8.13 -11.61
CA ARG A 18 -14.15 7.55 -10.41
C ARG A 18 -13.59 6.16 -10.16
N ILE A 19 -13.14 5.91 -8.94
CA ILE A 19 -12.76 4.58 -8.46
C ILE A 19 -13.89 4.06 -7.58
N THR A 20 -14.35 2.83 -7.83
CA THR A 20 -15.31 2.15 -6.96
C THR A 20 -14.62 1.01 -6.23
N THR A 21 -14.70 1.03 -4.90
CA THR A 21 -14.17 0.01 -3.99
C THR A 21 -15.30 -0.63 -3.19
N PRO A 22 -15.02 -1.70 -2.44
CA PRO A 22 -16.01 -2.29 -1.52
C PRO A 22 -16.51 -1.33 -0.44
N HIS A 23 -15.70 -0.33 -0.04
CA HIS A 23 -16.03 0.63 1.01
C HIS A 23 -16.48 1.99 0.48
N GLY A 24 -16.76 2.12 -0.81
CA GLY A 24 -17.31 3.33 -1.41
C GLY A 24 -16.61 3.78 -2.68
N THR A 25 -16.98 4.96 -3.14
CA THR A 25 -16.46 5.59 -4.36
C THR A 25 -15.52 6.73 -4.03
N VAL A 26 -14.54 6.96 -4.91
CA VAL A 26 -13.55 8.03 -4.82
C VAL A 26 -13.52 8.79 -6.14
N GLU A 27 -13.80 10.07 -6.12
CA GLU A 27 -13.64 10.95 -7.29
C GLU A 27 -12.16 11.34 -7.45
N THR A 28 -11.63 11.20 -8.65
CA THR A 28 -10.21 11.51 -8.92
C THR A 28 -10.07 12.74 -9.85
N PRO A 29 -9.04 13.56 -9.65
CA PRO A 29 -7.94 13.45 -8.67
C PRO A 29 -8.40 13.69 -7.23
N VAL A 30 -7.76 13.04 -6.25
CA VAL A 30 -8.11 13.13 -4.83
C VAL A 30 -6.85 13.21 -3.97
N PHE A 31 -6.92 13.95 -2.88
CA PHE A 31 -5.92 13.93 -1.83
C PHE A 31 -6.26 12.85 -0.79
N MET A 32 -5.26 12.09 -0.38
CA MET A 32 -5.39 11.05 0.63
C MET A 32 -4.71 11.50 1.94
N PRO A 33 -5.47 11.88 2.98
CA PRO A 33 -4.88 12.10 4.31
C PRO A 33 -4.12 10.86 4.79
N VAL A 34 -2.95 11.08 5.40
CA VAL A 34 -2.08 9.97 5.82
C VAL A 34 -2.37 9.55 7.24
N GLY A 35 -2.85 8.32 7.40
CA GLY A 35 -3.09 7.64 8.67
C GLY A 35 -1.97 6.66 8.98
N THR A 36 -0.78 7.13 9.33
CA THR A 36 0.47 6.37 9.41
C THR A 36 0.37 5.10 10.26
N GLN A 37 -0.22 5.17 11.43
CA GLN A 37 -0.39 4.04 12.38
C GLN A 37 -1.88 3.81 12.67
N ALA A 38 -2.67 3.62 11.61
CA ALA A 38 -4.13 3.51 11.69
C ALA A 38 -4.80 4.75 12.33
N THR A 39 -4.20 5.92 12.20
CA THR A 39 -4.76 7.19 12.66
C THR A 39 -4.18 8.37 11.89
N VAL A 40 -5.02 9.31 11.50
CA VAL A 40 -4.57 10.63 11.06
C VAL A 40 -4.20 11.41 12.31
N LYS A 41 -2.92 11.78 12.43
CA LYS A 41 -2.36 12.33 13.66
C LYS A 41 -3.15 13.56 14.14
N ALA A 42 -3.54 13.54 15.42
CA ALA A 42 -4.30 14.58 16.11
C ALA A 42 -5.72 14.85 15.56
N MET A 43 -6.28 13.93 14.75
CA MET A 43 -7.65 14.03 14.25
C MET A 43 -8.44 12.75 14.58
N LYS A 44 -9.71 12.91 14.95
CA LYS A 44 -10.64 11.78 15.03
C LYS A 44 -11.12 11.40 13.63
N PRO A 45 -11.54 10.14 13.40
CA PRO A 45 -12.08 9.72 12.10
C PRO A 45 -13.22 10.62 11.61
N GLU A 46 -14.14 11.01 12.48
CA GLU A 46 -15.26 11.88 12.15
C GLU A 46 -14.81 13.30 11.71
N ASP A 47 -13.69 13.79 12.23
CA ASP A 47 -13.15 15.08 11.83
C ASP A 47 -12.43 15.00 10.48
N VAL A 48 -11.78 13.86 10.19
CA VAL A 48 -11.25 13.59 8.85
C VAL A 48 -12.39 13.49 7.83
N GLU A 49 -13.49 12.83 8.15
CA GLU A 49 -14.68 12.78 7.28
C GLU A 49 -15.26 14.15 6.97
N LYS A 50 -15.34 15.04 7.96
CA LYS A 50 -15.82 16.43 7.80
C LYS A 50 -14.96 17.27 6.85
N THR A 51 -13.68 16.90 6.63
CA THR A 51 -12.84 17.57 5.61
C THR A 51 -13.25 17.21 4.18
N GLY A 52 -14.15 16.26 3.99
CA GLY A 52 -14.53 15.72 2.69
C GLY A 52 -13.59 14.64 2.17
N ALA A 53 -12.70 14.11 3.00
CA ALA A 53 -11.81 13.01 2.60
C ALA A 53 -12.62 11.76 2.21
N GLU A 54 -12.42 11.29 0.99
CA GLU A 54 -13.10 10.08 0.44
C GLU A 54 -12.28 8.82 0.64
N ILE A 55 -10.97 8.95 0.78
CA ILE A 55 -9.99 7.87 0.95
C ILE A 55 -8.85 8.35 1.85
N ILE A 56 -8.28 7.43 2.63
CA ILE A 56 -7.06 7.67 3.42
C ILE A 56 -5.95 6.71 3.02
N LEU A 57 -4.71 7.08 3.35
CA LEU A 57 -3.54 6.23 3.18
C LEU A 57 -3.02 5.76 4.53
N ALA A 58 -2.77 4.46 4.69
CA ALA A 58 -2.10 3.89 5.85
C ALA A 58 -0.74 3.28 5.47
N ASN A 59 0.24 3.33 6.38
CA ASN A 59 1.60 2.91 6.05
C ASN A 59 1.88 1.48 6.54
N THR A 60 2.08 0.57 5.61
CA THR A 60 2.36 -0.85 5.85
C THR A 60 3.57 -1.08 6.76
N TYR A 61 4.69 -0.41 6.51
CA TYR A 61 5.89 -0.53 7.34
C TYR A 61 5.64 -0.24 8.82
N HIS A 62 4.93 0.85 9.13
CA HIS A 62 4.66 1.22 10.51
C HIS A 62 3.71 0.26 11.20
N LEU A 63 2.67 -0.19 10.50
CA LEU A 63 1.68 -1.14 11.00
C LEU A 63 2.27 -2.54 11.18
N TYR A 64 3.15 -2.98 10.28
CA TYR A 64 3.93 -4.20 10.41
C TYR A 64 4.79 -4.21 11.69
N LEU A 65 5.49 -3.10 11.99
CA LEU A 65 6.31 -3.00 13.19
C LEU A 65 5.49 -2.82 14.47
N ARG A 66 4.37 -2.07 14.39
CA ARG A 66 3.50 -1.79 15.54
C ARG A 66 2.12 -1.33 15.07
N PRO A 67 1.03 -2.01 15.47
CA PRO A 67 0.96 -3.09 16.47
C PRO A 67 1.35 -4.47 15.93
N GLY A 68 1.56 -4.63 14.63
CA GLY A 68 1.68 -5.89 13.90
C GLY A 68 0.39 -6.19 13.14
N GLU A 69 0.53 -6.80 11.97
CA GLU A 69 -0.61 -7.14 11.09
C GLU A 69 -1.57 -8.14 11.70
N ASP A 70 -1.09 -9.03 12.57
CA ASP A 70 -1.92 -10.03 13.23
C ASP A 70 -2.96 -9.37 14.16
N ILE A 71 -2.54 -8.38 14.95
CA ILE A 71 -3.44 -7.64 15.84
C ILE A 71 -4.51 -6.90 15.03
N VAL A 72 -4.13 -6.27 13.91
CA VAL A 72 -5.07 -5.56 13.06
C VAL A 72 -6.05 -6.54 12.40
N ARG A 73 -5.57 -7.71 11.96
CA ARG A 73 -6.40 -8.78 11.39
C ARG A 73 -7.41 -9.31 12.40
N GLU A 74 -6.99 -9.59 13.63
CA GLU A 74 -7.87 -10.05 14.72
C GLU A 74 -8.92 -9.01 15.09
N ALA A 75 -8.61 -7.72 14.98
CA ALA A 75 -9.57 -6.63 15.14
C ALA A 75 -10.56 -6.50 13.97
N GLY A 76 -10.39 -7.29 12.90
CA GLY A 76 -11.24 -7.31 11.72
C GLY A 76 -10.81 -6.36 10.61
N GLY A 77 -9.52 -6.06 10.53
CA GLY A 77 -8.88 -5.21 9.53
C GLY A 77 -8.86 -3.73 9.90
N LEU A 78 -8.15 -2.92 9.08
CA LEU A 78 -7.94 -1.49 9.34
C LEU A 78 -9.23 -0.69 9.48
N HIS A 79 -10.25 -0.98 8.67
CA HIS A 79 -11.54 -0.28 8.71
C HIS A 79 -12.17 -0.33 10.10
N LYS A 80 -12.19 -1.51 10.74
CA LYS A 80 -12.68 -1.66 12.10
C LYS A 80 -11.70 -1.14 13.15
N PHE A 81 -10.40 -1.44 12.98
CA PHE A 81 -9.37 -1.07 13.94
C PHE A 81 -9.28 0.45 14.14
N MET A 82 -9.45 1.24 13.07
CA MET A 82 -9.38 2.70 13.13
C MET A 82 -10.73 3.42 13.06
N ASN A 83 -11.85 2.65 13.03
CA ASN A 83 -13.20 3.19 12.89
C ASN A 83 -13.36 4.09 11.65
N TRP A 84 -12.83 3.65 10.50
CA TRP A 84 -12.94 4.35 9.22
C TRP A 84 -13.68 3.49 8.21
N HIS A 85 -14.83 3.97 7.70
CA HIS A 85 -15.75 3.18 6.90
C HIS A 85 -15.66 3.46 5.39
N ARG A 86 -14.77 4.36 4.98
CA ARG A 86 -14.50 4.71 3.58
C ARG A 86 -13.25 4.01 3.06
N PRO A 87 -12.95 4.11 1.76
CA PRO A 87 -11.77 3.49 1.17
C PRO A 87 -10.45 3.75 1.91
N ILE A 88 -9.61 2.72 1.93
CA ILE A 88 -8.23 2.77 2.47
C ILE A 88 -7.27 2.27 1.40
N LEU A 89 -6.19 3.03 1.17
CA LEU A 89 -5.01 2.56 0.46
C LEU A 89 -3.90 2.28 1.46
N THR A 90 -3.23 1.13 1.35
CA THR A 90 -1.95 0.87 2.05
C THR A 90 -0.80 1.02 1.08
N ASP A 91 0.26 1.73 1.49
CA ASP A 91 1.51 1.74 0.75
C ASP A 91 2.23 0.39 0.84
N SER A 92 3.29 0.21 0.05
CA SER A 92 4.07 -1.04 0.03
C SER A 92 5.01 -1.20 1.23
N GLY A 93 5.30 -0.14 1.96
CA GLY A 93 6.37 -0.05 2.96
C GLY A 93 7.76 0.23 2.37
N GLY A 94 7.94 0.19 1.06
CA GLY A 94 9.23 0.36 0.38
C GLY A 94 9.91 1.70 0.69
N PHE A 95 9.16 2.79 0.64
CA PHE A 95 9.69 4.13 0.96
C PHE A 95 10.19 4.23 2.40
N GLN A 96 9.48 3.69 3.38
CA GLN A 96 9.86 3.76 4.80
C GLN A 96 11.08 2.88 5.09
N VAL A 97 11.18 1.71 4.47
CA VAL A 97 12.39 0.89 4.51
C VAL A 97 13.57 1.68 3.94
N PHE A 98 13.35 2.44 2.85
CA PHE A 98 14.35 3.31 2.27
C PHE A 98 14.73 4.48 3.19
N SER A 99 13.77 5.22 3.74
CA SER A 99 14.00 6.49 4.45
C SER A 99 14.33 6.31 5.93
N LEU A 100 13.76 5.31 6.61
CA LEU A 100 13.88 5.09 8.06
C LEU A 100 14.80 3.92 8.42
N GLY A 101 15.06 3.03 7.46
CA GLY A 101 15.89 1.84 7.67
C GLY A 101 17.37 2.18 7.85
N LYS A 102 17.83 2.35 9.09
CA LYS A 102 19.26 2.31 9.40
C LYS A 102 19.79 0.92 9.03
N PHE A 103 20.97 0.84 8.35
CA PHE A 103 21.56 -0.44 7.94
C PHE A 103 20.67 -1.30 7.02
N ARG A 104 20.11 -0.70 5.98
CA ARG A 104 19.36 -1.44 4.97
C ARG A 104 20.30 -2.14 3.97
N LYS A 105 19.90 -3.32 3.54
CA LYS A 105 20.50 -4.03 2.41
C LYS A 105 19.40 -4.45 1.45
N ILE A 106 19.48 -3.97 0.22
CA ILE A 106 18.53 -4.34 -0.85
C ILE A 106 19.18 -5.42 -1.71
N THR A 107 18.46 -6.50 -1.94
CA THR A 107 18.84 -7.63 -2.79
C THR A 107 17.70 -7.93 -3.75
N GLU A 108 17.85 -8.91 -4.62
CA GLU A 108 16.75 -9.36 -5.47
C GLU A 108 15.62 -10.04 -4.67
N GLU A 109 15.96 -10.61 -3.53
CA GLU A 109 15.00 -11.26 -2.63
C GLU A 109 14.05 -10.23 -1.98
N GLY A 110 14.60 -9.09 -1.54
CA GLY A 110 13.85 -8.04 -0.85
C GLY A 110 14.78 -7.05 -0.16
N ALA A 111 14.26 -6.39 0.87
CA ALA A 111 14.96 -5.37 1.64
C ALA A 111 15.13 -5.81 3.10
N LYS A 112 16.38 -5.98 3.53
CA LYS A 112 16.73 -6.22 4.93
C LYS A 112 16.97 -4.89 5.64
N PHE A 113 16.37 -4.70 6.82
CA PHE A 113 16.50 -3.47 7.60
C PHE A 113 16.45 -3.76 9.11
N LYS A 114 16.80 -2.74 9.90
CA LYS A 114 16.60 -2.77 11.35
C LYS A 114 15.42 -1.90 11.75
N SER A 115 14.57 -2.44 12.62
CA SER A 115 13.48 -1.71 13.23
C SER A 115 14.01 -0.49 14.01
N TYR A 116 13.37 0.65 13.81
CA TYR A 116 13.68 1.87 14.58
C TYR A 116 13.12 1.82 16.01
N ILE A 117 12.24 0.87 16.30
CA ILE A 117 11.57 0.73 17.59
C ILE A 117 12.48 0.02 18.59
N ASP A 118 13.05 -1.12 18.20
CA ASP A 118 13.78 -2.03 19.08
C ASP A 118 15.12 -2.53 18.50
N GLY A 119 15.46 -2.14 17.27
CA GLY A 119 16.69 -2.55 16.59
C GLY A 119 16.66 -3.97 16.03
N SER A 120 15.55 -4.70 16.12
CA SER A 120 15.41 -6.04 15.55
C SER A 120 15.63 -6.04 14.03
N SER A 121 16.14 -7.16 13.51
CA SER A 121 16.40 -7.32 12.07
C SER A 121 15.17 -7.91 11.37
N HIS A 122 14.75 -7.28 10.29
CA HIS A 122 13.61 -7.69 9.47
C HIS A 122 14.02 -7.86 8.03
N MET A 123 13.29 -8.71 7.31
CA MET A 123 13.36 -8.88 5.87
C MET A 123 11.98 -8.67 5.29
N MET A 124 11.81 -7.64 4.47
CA MET A 124 10.57 -7.41 3.74
C MET A 124 10.79 -7.80 2.28
N THR A 125 9.99 -8.74 1.81
CA THR A 125 9.99 -9.22 0.43
C THR A 125 8.71 -8.74 -0.28
N PRO A 126 8.64 -8.80 -1.61
CA PRO A 126 7.40 -8.55 -2.33
C PRO A 126 6.21 -9.35 -1.80
N GLU A 127 6.43 -10.63 -1.49
CA GLU A 127 5.40 -11.53 -0.96
C GLU A 127 4.95 -11.10 0.44
N SER A 128 5.90 -10.87 1.37
CA SER A 128 5.56 -10.48 2.74
C SER A 128 4.89 -9.10 2.81
N SER A 129 5.26 -8.16 1.93
CA SER A 129 4.56 -6.86 1.83
C SER A 129 3.10 -7.05 1.43
N VAL A 130 2.82 -7.94 0.47
CA VAL A 130 1.43 -8.26 0.06
C VAL A 130 0.69 -8.98 1.18
N GLU A 131 1.32 -9.92 1.89
CA GLU A 131 0.71 -10.63 3.04
C GLU A 131 0.30 -9.67 4.16
N VAL A 132 1.19 -8.75 4.53
CA VAL A 132 0.89 -7.71 5.53
C VAL A 132 -0.31 -6.87 5.09
N GLN A 133 -0.31 -6.36 3.85
CA GLN A 133 -1.41 -5.54 3.33
C GLN A 133 -2.73 -6.34 3.24
N ALA A 134 -2.66 -7.62 2.88
CA ALA A 134 -3.82 -8.51 2.88
C ALA A 134 -4.40 -8.67 4.30
N ALA A 135 -3.55 -8.85 5.31
CA ALA A 135 -3.97 -8.92 6.71
C ALA A 135 -4.54 -7.59 7.23
N LEU A 136 -4.00 -6.46 6.77
CA LEU A 136 -4.51 -5.13 7.09
C LEU A 136 -5.91 -4.87 6.49
N GLY A 137 -6.26 -5.50 5.38
CA GLY A 137 -7.61 -5.43 4.79
C GLY A 137 -7.95 -4.09 4.12
N SER A 138 -6.97 -3.40 3.51
CA SER A 138 -7.20 -2.18 2.72
C SER A 138 -7.93 -2.48 1.42
N ASP A 139 -8.56 -1.47 0.79
CA ASP A 139 -9.18 -1.62 -0.53
C ASP A 139 -8.15 -1.68 -1.65
N ILE A 140 -7.08 -0.90 -1.51
CA ILE A 140 -5.99 -0.79 -2.48
C ILE A 140 -4.67 -1.11 -1.78
N MET A 141 -3.95 -2.07 -2.33
CA MET A 141 -2.59 -2.44 -1.95
C MET A 141 -1.60 -1.93 -2.99
N MET A 142 -0.41 -1.50 -2.57
CA MET A 142 0.66 -1.11 -3.47
C MET A 142 1.71 -2.21 -3.57
N ALA A 143 2.19 -2.48 -4.79
CA ALA A 143 3.29 -3.42 -4.99
C ALA A 143 4.58 -2.93 -4.33
N PHE A 144 5.36 -3.85 -3.77
CA PHE A 144 6.63 -3.52 -3.14
C PHE A 144 7.64 -3.02 -4.20
N ASP A 145 8.27 -1.89 -3.92
CA ASP A 145 9.14 -1.17 -4.84
C ASP A 145 10.46 -0.76 -4.19
N GLU A 146 11.45 -0.49 -5.02
CA GLU A 146 12.71 0.09 -4.58
C GLU A 146 12.73 1.59 -4.83
N CYS A 147 12.61 2.38 -3.76
CA CYS A 147 12.85 3.82 -3.81
C CYS A 147 14.34 4.13 -3.94
N VAL A 148 14.70 4.97 -4.91
CA VAL A 148 16.06 5.43 -5.17
C VAL A 148 16.25 6.83 -4.62
N ALA A 149 17.39 7.08 -3.96
CA ALA A 149 17.78 8.42 -3.52
C ALA A 149 18.04 9.34 -4.73
N TYR A 150 17.75 10.62 -4.56
CA TYR A 150 18.15 11.64 -5.54
C TYR A 150 19.21 12.56 -4.92
N PRO A 151 20.30 12.88 -5.64
CA PRO A 151 20.68 12.35 -6.96
C PRO A 151 21.21 10.91 -6.90
N ALA A 152 21.08 10.15 -8.00
CA ALA A 152 21.61 8.81 -8.14
C ALA A 152 22.23 8.58 -9.53
N GLU A 153 23.14 7.62 -9.62
CA GLU A 153 23.74 7.23 -10.89
C GLU A 153 22.71 6.58 -11.82
N LYS A 154 22.68 6.99 -13.09
CA LYS A 154 21.76 6.46 -14.10
C LYS A 154 21.76 4.92 -14.18
N LYS A 155 22.94 4.27 -14.05
CA LYS A 155 23.03 2.81 -14.05
C LYS A 155 22.35 2.17 -12.84
N TYR A 156 22.40 2.83 -11.68
CA TYR A 156 21.70 2.35 -10.48
C TYR A 156 20.18 2.49 -10.64
N VAL A 157 19.72 3.67 -11.10
CA VAL A 157 18.30 3.92 -11.38
C VAL A 157 17.74 2.87 -12.33
N ALA A 158 18.41 2.59 -13.46
CA ALA A 158 17.96 1.57 -14.41
C ALA A 158 17.82 0.19 -13.77
N ARG A 159 18.79 -0.25 -12.97
CA ARG A 159 18.70 -1.55 -12.25
C ARG A 159 17.57 -1.58 -11.22
N SER A 160 17.33 -0.46 -10.54
CA SER A 160 16.23 -0.33 -9.58
C SER A 160 14.86 -0.43 -10.27
N LEU A 161 14.69 0.22 -11.42
CA LEU A 161 13.47 0.11 -12.23
C LEU A 161 13.20 -1.33 -12.65
N GLU A 162 14.22 -2.04 -13.14
CA GLU A 162 14.11 -3.44 -13.52
C GLU A 162 13.76 -4.32 -12.32
N ARG A 163 14.36 -4.08 -11.14
CA ARG A 163 14.07 -4.80 -9.90
C ARG A 163 12.63 -4.56 -9.47
N THR A 164 12.18 -3.30 -9.44
CA THR A 164 10.79 -2.95 -9.12
C THR A 164 9.80 -3.67 -10.05
N THR A 165 10.11 -3.79 -11.35
CA THR A 165 9.29 -4.53 -12.29
C THR A 165 9.25 -6.04 -11.98
N ARG A 166 10.38 -6.65 -11.60
CA ARG A 166 10.42 -8.06 -11.19
C ARG A 166 9.68 -8.28 -9.87
N TRP A 167 9.82 -7.36 -8.92
CA TRP A 167 9.10 -7.39 -7.66
C TRP A 167 7.59 -7.23 -7.84
N LEU A 168 7.16 -6.36 -8.77
CA LEU A 168 5.74 -6.27 -9.12
C LEU A 168 5.17 -7.60 -9.60
N ARG A 169 5.89 -8.34 -10.44
CA ARG A 169 5.45 -9.67 -10.89
C ARG A 169 5.34 -10.66 -9.72
N ARG A 170 6.26 -10.59 -8.76
CA ARG A 170 6.20 -11.42 -7.55
C ARG A 170 5.01 -11.04 -6.68
N CYS A 171 4.75 -9.76 -6.47
CA CYS A 171 3.56 -9.26 -5.78
C CYS A 171 2.27 -9.76 -6.45
N ASP A 172 2.14 -9.60 -7.77
CA ASP A 172 0.95 -10.03 -8.51
C ASP A 172 0.73 -11.55 -8.41
N ASN A 173 1.79 -12.34 -8.60
CA ASN A 173 1.70 -13.80 -8.47
C ASN A 173 1.29 -14.22 -7.06
N HIS A 174 1.81 -13.55 -6.03
CA HIS A 174 1.46 -13.87 -4.64
C HIS A 174 0.03 -13.42 -4.30
N HIS A 175 -0.36 -12.24 -4.74
CA HIS A 175 -1.73 -11.72 -4.58
C HIS A 175 -2.77 -12.68 -5.17
N ARG A 176 -2.56 -13.16 -6.41
CA ARG A 176 -3.44 -14.15 -7.06
C ARG A 176 -3.52 -15.48 -6.30
N ARG A 177 -2.43 -15.90 -5.66
CA ARG A 177 -2.44 -17.11 -4.80
C ARG A 177 -3.27 -16.88 -3.54
N LEU A 178 -3.18 -15.71 -2.93
CA LEU A 178 -4.03 -15.35 -1.78
C LEU A 178 -5.50 -15.27 -2.17
N GLU A 179 -5.83 -14.67 -3.32
CA GLU A 179 -7.20 -14.66 -3.85
C GLU A 179 -7.75 -16.08 -4.05
N ALA A 180 -6.99 -16.95 -4.69
CA ALA A 180 -7.40 -18.33 -4.89
C ALA A 180 -7.59 -19.08 -3.56
N LYS A 181 -6.73 -18.85 -2.59
CA LYS A 181 -6.84 -19.44 -1.25
C LYS A 181 -8.13 -18.98 -0.55
N VAL A 182 -8.40 -17.68 -0.54
CA VAL A 182 -9.61 -17.11 0.05
C VAL A 182 -10.88 -17.65 -0.63
N ALA A 183 -10.86 -17.74 -1.97
CA ALA A 183 -11.98 -18.32 -2.74
C ALA A 183 -12.25 -19.78 -2.34
N MET A 184 -11.21 -20.60 -2.15
CA MET A 184 -11.35 -21.98 -1.72
C MET A 184 -11.89 -22.12 -0.28
N GLU A 185 -11.44 -21.24 0.64
CA GLU A 185 -11.82 -21.30 2.05
C GLU A 185 -13.21 -20.75 2.32
N THR A 186 -13.64 -19.73 1.58
CA THR A 186 -14.89 -19.01 1.84
C THR A 186 -16.01 -19.31 0.86
N GLY A 187 -15.71 -19.97 -0.25
CA GLY A 187 -16.65 -20.16 -1.36
C GLY A 187 -17.03 -18.85 -2.07
N SER A 188 -16.33 -17.76 -1.79
CA SER A 188 -16.56 -16.43 -2.36
C SER A 188 -15.40 -16.06 -3.29
N ASP A 189 -15.71 -15.71 -4.52
CA ASP A 189 -14.72 -15.38 -5.58
C ASP A 189 -13.92 -14.10 -5.33
N THR A 190 -13.98 -13.49 -4.14
CA THR A 190 -13.43 -12.15 -3.99
C THR A 190 -12.59 -11.94 -2.72
N MET A 191 -11.28 -11.98 -2.86
CA MET A 191 -10.45 -11.04 -2.13
C MET A 191 -10.78 -9.65 -2.69
N LYS A 192 -11.37 -8.79 -1.86
CA LYS A 192 -11.93 -7.50 -2.31
C LYS A 192 -10.85 -6.42 -2.52
N GLN A 193 -9.59 -6.76 -2.31
CA GLN A 193 -8.44 -5.85 -2.37
C GLN A 193 -7.83 -5.83 -3.78
N ALA A 194 -7.50 -4.65 -4.29
CA ALA A 194 -6.83 -4.51 -5.58
C ALA A 194 -5.34 -4.19 -5.39
N LEU A 195 -4.48 -4.88 -6.16
CA LEU A 195 -3.05 -4.59 -6.19
C LEU A 195 -2.71 -3.59 -7.29
N PHE A 196 -2.07 -2.47 -6.94
CA PHE A 196 -1.58 -1.45 -7.87
C PHE A 196 -0.07 -1.54 -8.01
N GLY A 197 0.39 -1.49 -9.27
CA GLY A 197 1.81 -1.39 -9.59
C GLY A 197 2.34 0.04 -9.40
N ILE A 198 3.64 0.17 -9.17
CA ILE A 198 4.34 1.45 -9.06
C ILE A 198 5.24 1.64 -10.26
N MET A 199 5.08 2.77 -10.95
CA MET A 199 6.01 3.22 -11.99
C MET A 199 7.00 4.18 -11.34
N GLN A 200 8.25 3.72 -11.22
CA GLN A 200 9.34 4.56 -10.75
C GLN A 200 9.90 5.41 -11.90
N GLY A 201 10.33 6.61 -11.56
CA GLY A 201 11.10 7.49 -12.43
C GLY A 201 12.41 7.91 -11.76
N GLY A 202 13.30 8.61 -12.46
CA GLY A 202 14.54 9.15 -11.93
C GLY A 202 15.12 10.25 -12.81
#